data_72db593ac602beb577b881e3b7ae09f8
#
_entry.id   72db593ac602beb577b881e3b7ae09f8
#
_cell.length_a   1.000
_cell.length_b   1.000
_cell.length_c   1.000
_cell.angle_alpha   90.00
_cell.angle_beta   90.00
_cell.angle_gamma   90.00
#
_symmetry.space_group_name_H-M   'P 1'
#
loop_
_entity.id
_entity.type
_entity.pdbx_description
1 polymer ?
#
loop_
_entity_poly.entity_id
_entity_poly.type
_entity_poly.pdbx_seq_one_letter_code
_entity_poly.pdbx_strand_id
1 'polypeptide(L)'
;MMKRAVLALTCAGLIMTTTTASPEAADAGARFRALADQYFSDVMFHYGPTNATFLGFHQYDTKLEDYSHAAVDAQIAALKEFEWKFDDFSENGLDASTRADLEIMRTEVRSNLLELETIRPWQKNPDTYSSGIATSAFVLMERDFAPVDDRLRSLIAREKLMPGVFADAQQNLTNPPRIYTEIALEQLPGIIDFFQHDVPEAFKGAKDPATVAEFRNTNAQVIAALEKYEGWLKTDLLPRSKGDFRIGADTFHKKLAYDEMVDTPLNRLLQIGYDDLHRNQAEFQRVAKEVDPNKTPKEVLAELAAIHPAPDNLLQSFRNTFNSLIAFINAKKIITIPSTVQPTLEETPPFMRATTQASMDTPGPFEKHSATAYFNVTLPEKGWPAARVNEYMAAFNEGTVISTSVHEAYPGHYVQFLWVNHGNLSTVRKLTGANTNVEGWAHYCEQMMLDEGYNQPGVGAKDERDAHLIRLGQLQDALLRDARFIVGIRMHTQDMTLHQAEDFFVNEGYQSRPIAEVETKRGTSDPTYLYYTLGKLQILKLRSDLRKKEGASFSLEKFHDDFMRQGPAPIKIVREALLGDDSPTL
;
A
#
# COMPACT_ATOMS: atom_id res chain seq x y z
N MET A 1 -31.07 58.24 -52.53
CA MET A 1 -30.18 58.61 -51.40
C MET A 1 -30.28 57.59 -50.31
N MET A 2 -29.41 56.61 -50.35
CA MET A 2 -29.39 55.52 -49.31
C MET A 2 -28.14 55.73 -48.45
N LYS A 3 -28.32 55.97 -47.15
CA LYS A 3 -27.24 56.03 -46.19
C LYS A 3 -26.87 54.57 -45.75
N ARG A 4 -25.63 54.17 -45.99
CA ARG A 4 -25.05 52.94 -45.46
C ARG A 4 -24.64 53.17 -44.01
N ALA A 5 -25.17 52.38 -43.10
CA ALA A 5 -24.67 52.25 -41.72
C ALA A 5 -23.54 51.25 -41.69
N VAL A 6 -22.38 51.64 -41.16
CA VAL A 6 -21.22 50.73 -40.88
C VAL A 6 -21.35 50.27 -39.46
N LEU A 7 -21.49 48.93 -39.30
CA LEU A 7 -21.47 48.27 -38.01
C LEU A 7 -20.02 47.96 -37.65
N ALA A 8 -19.51 48.59 -36.61
CA ALA A 8 -18.18 48.26 -36.05
C ALA A 8 -18.31 47.07 -35.08
N LEU A 9 -17.74 45.91 -35.45
CA LEU A 9 -17.55 44.77 -34.55
C LEU A 9 -16.32 45.05 -33.67
N THR A 10 -16.54 45.27 -32.38
CA THR A 10 -15.47 45.25 -31.37
C THR A 10 -15.18 43.82 -30.98
N CYS A 11 -14.08 43.23 -31.47
CA CYS A 11 -13.51 42.00 -30.95
C CYS A 11 -12.88 42.27 -29.57
N ALA A 12 -13.54 41.85 -28.49
CA ALA A 12 -12.92 41.74 -27.18
C ALA A 12 -12.00 40.51 -27.18
N GLY A 13 -10.71 40.73 -27.38
CA GLY A 13 -9.69 39.70 -27.24
C GLY A 13 -9.55 39.33 -25.77
N LEU A 14 -9.88 38.08 -25.44
CA LEU A 14 -9.55 37.46 -24.14
C LEU A 14 -8.02 37.28 -24.12
N ILE A 15 -7.31 38.16 -23.43
CA ILE A 15 -5.88 37.99 -23.15
C ILE A 15 -5.79 36.94 -22.06
N MET A 16 -5.53 35.70 -22.44
CA MET A 16 -5.01 34.69 -21.50
C MET A 16 -3.62 35.16 -21.04
N THR A 17 -3.55 35.72 -19.86
CA THR A 17 -2.27 35.95 -19.19
C THR A 17 -1.69 34.62 -18.75
N THR A 18 -0.84 34.03 -19.58
CA THR A 18 0.09 33.02 -19.11
C THR A 18 1.05 33.72 -18.15
N THR A 19 0.85 33.52 -16.85
CA THR A 19 1.82 33.90 -15.82
C THR A 19 3.08 33.06 -16.04
N THR A 20 4.04 33.58 -16.80
CA THR A 20 5.40 33.04 -16.79
C THR A 20 6.00 33.29 -15.42
N ALA A 21 6.44 32.24 -14.73
CA ALA A 21 7.17 32.38 -13.48
C ALA A 21 8.33 33.35 -13.65
N SER A 22 8.62 34.15 -12.61
CA SER A 22 9.78 35.04 -12.64
C SER A 22 11.07 34.20 -12.79
N PRO A 23 12.13 34.74 -13.42
CA PRO A 23 13.40 34.01 -13.53
C PRO A 23 13.95 33.55 -12.17
N GLU A 24 13.71 34.27 -11.10
CA GLU A 24 14.10 33.96 -9.73
C GLU A 24 13.30 32.78 -9.16
N ALA A 25 11.99 32.69 -9.44
CA ALA A 25 11.14 31.56 -9.06
C ALA A 25 11.50 30.29 -9.85
N ALA A 26 11.84 30.40 -11.12
CA ALA A 26 12.28 29.27 -11.93
C ALA A 26 13.62 28.72 -11.40
N ASP A 27 14.52 29.55 -10.91
CA ASP A 27 15.79 29.15 -10.29
C ASP A 27 15.57 28.47 -8.93
N ALA A 28 14.70 28.98 -8.06
CA ALA A 28 14.40 28.38 -6.75
C ALA A 28 13.81 26.98 -6.89
N GLY A 29 12.83 26.77 -7.78
CA GLY A 29 12.27 25.47 -8.06
C GLY A 29 13.28 24.48 -8.67
N ALA A 30 14.20 24.95 -9.52
CA ALA A 30 15.26 24.11 -10.06
C ALA A 30 16.26 23.66 -8.97
N ARG A 31 16.63 24.56 -8.05
CA ARG A 31 17.50 24.24 -6.92
C ARG A 31 16.87 23.20 -5.99
N PHE A 32 15.58 23.36 -5.69
CA PHE A 32 14.86 22.37 -4.87
C PHE A 32 14.84 20.99 -5.54
N ARG A 33 14.48 20.91 -6.83
CA ARG A 33 14.47 19.63 -7.55
C ARG A 33 15.85 18.96 -7.55
N ALA A 34 16.91 19.74 -7.77
CA ALA A 34 18.27 19.20 -7.70
C ALA A 34 18.62 18.64 -6.31
N LEU A 35 18.18 19.30 -5.23
CA LEU A 35 18.37 18.81 -3.86
C LEU A 35 17.56 17.53 -3.60
N ALA A 36 16.32 17.46 -4.06
CA ALA A 36 15.48 16.26 -3.95
C ALA A 36 16.06 15.08 -4.75
N ASP A 37 16.53 15.33 -5.98
CA ASP A 37 17.18 14.31 -6.82
C ASP A 37 18.48 13.80 -6.16
N GLN A 38 19.23 14.67 -5.48
CA GLN A 38 20.39 14.28 -4.70
C GLN A 38 20.00 13.39 -3.51
N TYR A 39 18.94 13.72 -2.77
CA TYR A 39 18.43 12.84 -1.70
C TYR A 39 18.06 11.46 -2.22
N PHE A 40 17.34 11.39 -3.33
CA PHE A 40 16.94 10.11 -3.94
C PHE A 40 18.16 9.27 -4.32
N SER A 41 19.17 9.86 -4.96
CA SER A 41 20.37 9.12 -5.38
C SER A 41 21.26 8.71 -4.20
N ASP A 42 21.53 9.64 -3.27
CA ASP A 42 22.56 9.49 -2.24
C ASP A 42 22.04 8.79 -0.98
N VAL A 43 20.71 8.82 -0.75
CA VAL A 43 20.08 8.19 0.41
C VAL A 43 19.10 7.10 -0.01
N MET A 44 17.95 7.45 -0.64
CA MET A 44 16.88 6.51 -0.87
C MET A 44 17.33 5.29 -1.69
N PHE A 45 17.98 5.49 -2.83
CA PHE A 45 18.44 4.39 -3.70
C PHE A 45 19.76 3.77 -3.25
N HIS A 46 20.63 4.56 -2.61
CA HIS A 46 21.89 4.05 -2.12
C HIS A 46 21.72 3.01 -1.01
N TYR A 47 20.86 3.31 -0.03
CA TYR A 47 20.58 2.42 1.11
C TYR A 47 19.40 1.48 0.88
N GLY A 48 18.56 1.72 -0.15
CA GLY A 48 17.44 0.87 -0.55
C GLY A 48 17.52 0.43 -2.02
N PRO A 49 18.57 -0.31 -2.43
CA PRO A 49 18.75 -0.69 -3.83
C PRO A 49 17.66 -1.62 -4.37
N THR A 50 17.04 -2.45 -3.51
CA THR A 50 15.89 -3.28 -3.90
C THR A 50 14.71 -2.42 -4.30
N ASN A 51 14.39 -1.39 -3.51
CA ASN A 51 13.34 -0.44 -3.85
C ASN A 51 13.68 0.36 -5.11
N ALA A 52 14.95 0.74 -5.30
CA ALA A 52 15.38 1.42 -6.52
C ALA A 52 15.13 0.55 -7.77
N THR A 53 15.44 -0.76 -7.74
CA THR A 53 15.11 -1.70 -8.81
C THR A 53 13.60 -1.75 -9.07
N PHE A 54 12.78 -1.89 -8.03
CA PHE A 54 11.31 -1.91 -8.12
C PHE A 54 10.77 -0.64 -8.79
N LEU A 55 11.33 0.52 -8.46
CA LEU A 55 10.94 1.81 -9.02
C LEU A 55 11.38 2.01 -10.49
N GLY A 56 12.24 1.11 -11.05
CA GLY A 56 12.74 1.16 -12.42
C GLY A 56 14.15 1.76 -12.59
N PHE A 57 14.92 1.85 -11.48
CA PHE A 57 16.31 2.34 -11.51
C PHE A 57 17.31 1.16 -11.58
N HIS A 58 17.40 0.52 -12.73
CA HIS A 58 18.14 -0.74 -12.94
C HIS A 58 19.67 -0.67 -12.77
N GLN A 59 20.25 0.51 -12.61
CA GLN A 59 21.66 0.64 -12.21
C GLN A 59 21.95 0.13 -10.79
N TYR A 60 20.91 -0.17 -10.00
CA TYR A 60 21.00 -0.73 -8.66
C TYR A 60 20.75 -2.24 -8.60
N ASP A 61 20.44 -2.91 -9.70
CA ASP A 61 20.02 -4.32 -9.76
C ASP A 61 21.03 -5.29 -9.15
N THR A 62 22.32 -4.97 -9.21
CA THR A 62 23.40 -5.82 -8.66
C THR A 62 23.71 -5.54 -7.18
N LYS A 63 23.01 -4.58 -6.55
CA LYS A 63 23.24 -4.15 -5.17
C LYS A 63 22.20 -4.74 -4.24
N LEU A 64 22.58 -4.89 -2.98
CA LEU A 64 21.73 -5.36 -1.87
C LEU A 64 21.88 -4.42 -0.70
N GLU A 65 20.87 -4.34 0.16
CA GLU A 65 20.89 -3.59 1.41
C GLU A 65 22.01 -4.09 2.33
N ASP A 66 22.76 -3.15 2.91
CA ASP A 66 23.77 -3.41 3.93
C ASP A 66 23.20 -3.09 5.31
N TYR A 67 23.02 -4.13 6.13
CA TYR A 67 22.45 -4.02 7.47
C TYR A 67 23.51 -3.93 8.57
N SER A 68 24.78 -3.75 8.22
CA SER A 68 25.83 -3.55 9.23
C SER A 68 25.60 -2.28 10.05
N HIS A 69 26.03 -2.25 11.30
CA HIS A 69 25.95 -1.05 12.14
C HIS A 69 26.59 0.17 11.46
N ALA A 70 27.71 -0.03 10.77
CA ALA A 70 28.40 1.05 10.09
C ALA A 70 27.57 1.65 8.95
N ALA A 71 26.84 0.81 8.19
CA ALA A 71 25.95 1.28 7.13
C ALA A 71 24.73 2.00 7.69
N VAL A 72 24.11 1.48 8.76
CA VAL A 72 22.99 2.14 9.44
C VAL A 72 23.41 3.49 10.02
N ASP A 73 24.56 3.58 10.68
CA ASP A 73 25.07 4.84 11.22
C ASP A 73 25.37 5.85 10.11
N ALA A 74 25.92 5.39 8.98
CA ALA A 74 26.15 6.24 7.81
C ALA A 74 24.85 6.75 7.19
N GLN A 75 23.81 5.90 7.10
CA GLN A 75 22.49 6.29 6.62
C GLN A 75 21.86 7.35 7.54
N ILE A 76 21.91 7.15 8.85
CA ILE A 76 21.42 8.13 9.84
C ILE A 76 22.15 9.46 9.68
N ALA A 77 23.47 9.44 9.52
CA ALA A 77 24.24 10.66 9.31
C ALA A 77 23.85 11.40 8.02
N ALA A 78 23.68 10.67 6.92
CA ALA A 78 23.22 11.22 5.64
C ALA A 78 21.82 11.82 5.77
N LEU A 79 20.88 11.11 6.42
CA LEU A 79 19.52 11.62 6.67
C LEU A 79 19.53 12.92 7.47
N LYS A 80 20.35 13.03 8.52
CA LYS A 80 20.49 14.27 9.32
C LYS A 80 21.05 15.44 8.52
N GLU A 81 21.97 15.16 7.59
CA GLU A 81 22.47 16.18 6.67
C GLU A 81 21.36 16.70 5.75
N PHE A 82 20.52 15.78 5.19
CA PHE A 82 19.39 16.17 4.35
C PHE A 82 18.26 16.82 5.13
N GLU A 83 17.98 16.41 6.37
CA GLU A 83 17.04 17.11 7.25
C GLU A 83 17.43 18.59 7.37
N TRP A 84 18.72 18.85 7.70
CA TRP A 84 19.22 20.21 7.76
C TRP A 84 19.11 20.95 6.43
N LYS A 85 19.46 20.32 5.30
CA LYS A 85 19.39 20.95 3.97
C LYS A 85 17.96 21.31 3.58
N PHE A 86 16.96 20.47 3.86
CA PHE A 86 15.57 20.76 3.58
C PHE A 86 14.96 21.78 4.54
N ASP A 87 15.35 21.77 5.81
CA ASP A 87 14.89 22.75 6.79
C ASP A 87 15.45 24.16 6.51
N ASP A 88 16.73 24.26 6.10
CA ASP A 88 17.38 25.52 5.74
C ASP A 88 16.98 26.04 4.33
N PHE A 89 16.28 25.21 3.53
CA PHE A 89 15.90 25.59 2.17
C PHE A 89 14.85 26.71 2.17
N SER A 90 15.18 27.84 1.51
CA SER A 90 14.30 29.01 1.43
C SER A 90 13.07 28.72 0.53
N GLU A 91 11.89 28.93 1.07
CA GLU A 91 10.62 28.82 0.33
C GLU A 91 10.35 30.03 -0.60
N ASN A 92 11.14 31.09 -0.50
CA ASN A 92 11.00 32.27 -1.32
C ASN A 92 11.17 31.95 -2.81
N GLY A 93 10.17 32.31 -3.60
CA GLY A 93 10.15 32.03 -5.04
C GLY A 93 9.65 30.65 -5.42
N LEU A 94 9.31 29.75 -4.48
CA LEU A 94 8.65 28.48 -4.78
C LEU A 94 7.16 28.71 -5.12
N ASP A 95 6.66 28.04 -6.15
CA ASP A 95 5.22 27.91 -6.37
C ASP A 95 4.58 26.97 -5.32
N ALA A 96 3.24 26.96 -5.25
CA ALA A 96 2.52 26.18 -4.24
C ALA A 96 2.80 24.68 -4.34
N SER A 97 2.91 24.11 -5.55
CA SER A 97 3.18 22.69 -5.75
C SER A 97 4.58 22.32 -5.28
N THR A 98 5.59 23.12 -5.65
CA THR A 98 6.99 22.89 -5.25
C THR A 98 7.18 23.08 -3.74
N ARG A 99 6.44 24.00 -3.12
CA ARG A 99 6.45 24.18 -1.66
C ARG A 99 5.85 22.97 -0.94
N ALA A 100 4.76 22.43 -1.47
CA ALA A 100 4.17 21.18 -0.95
C ALA A 100 5.13 20.00 -1.10
N ASP A 101 5.86 19.91 -2.20
CA ASP A 101 6.89 18.88 -2.40
C ASP A 101 8.05 19.01 -1.39
N LEU A 102 8.45 20.24 -1.03
CA LEU A 102 9.45 20.48 0.01
C LEU A 102 8.94 20.03 1.40
N GLU A 103 7.66 20.27 1.71
CA GLU A 103 7.05 19.78 2.97
C GLU A 103 7.04 18.24 3.02
N ILE A 104 6.72 17.59 1.90
CA ILE A 104 6.80 16.12 1.78
C ILE A 104 8.23 15.64 2.04
N MET A 105 9.25 16.26 1.44
CA MET A 105 10.64 15.84 1.66
C MET A 105 11.11 16.03 3.10
N ARG A 106 10.65 17.09 3.79
CA ARG A 106 10.94 17.31 5.22
C ARG A 106 10.36 16.19 6.09
N THR A 107 9.12 15.77 5.82
CA THR A 107 8.48 14.71 6.58
C THR A 107 9.04 13.33 6.23
N GLU A 108 9.36 13.07 4.98
CA GLU A 108 10.01 11.84 4.49
C GLU A 108 11.33 11.57 5.24
N VAL A 109 12.21 12.57 5.34
CA VAL A 109 13.49 12.43 6.05
C VAL A 109 13.27 12.17 7.54
N ARG A 110 12.33 12.87 8.18
CA ARG A 110 11.99 12.69 9.59
C ARG A 110 11.37 11.32 9.88
N SER A 111 10.55 10.80 8.96
CA SER A 111 10.00 9.45 9.04
C SER A 111 11.13 8.41 9.03
N ASN A 112 12.06 8.50 8.07
CA ASN A 112 13.19 7.59 7.98
C ASN A 112 14.10 7.65 9.21
N LEU A 113 14.34 8.84 9.77
CA LEU A 113 15.08 9.00 11.04
C LEU A 113 14.34 8.36 12.22
N LEU A 114 13.01 8.53 12.30
CA LEU A 114 12.19 7.90 13.35
C LEU A 114 12.28 6.37 13.28
N GLU A 115 12.23 5.81 12.07
CA GLU A 115 12.36 4.35 11.87
C GLU A 115 13.73 3.83 12.29
N LEU A 116 14.82 4.50 11.89
CA LEU A 116 16.17 3.99 12.14
C LEU A 116 16.65 4.24 13.57
N GLU A 117 16.34 5.41 14.17
CA GLU A 117 16.85 5.80 15.48
C GLU A 117 15.94 5.41 16.65
N THR A 118 14.60 5.38 16.44
CA THR A 118 13.63 5.20 17.54
C THR A 118 12.94 3.84 17.47
N ILE A 119 12.29 3.52 16.36
CA ILE A 119 11.54 2.25 16.20
C ILE A 119 12.53 1.09 16.07
N ARG A 120 13.55 1.23 15.24
CA ARG A 120 14.68 0.31 15.04
C ARG A 120 14.23 -1.09 14.61
N PRO A 121 13.49 -1.26 13.51
CA PRO A 121 13.10 -2.58 13.02
C PRO A 121 14.33 -3.46 12.74
N TRP A 122 15.43 -2.87 12.30
CA TRP A 122 16.70 -3.55 12.06
C TRP A 122 17.31 -4.21 13.33
N GLN A 123 16.96 -3.75 14.54
CA GLN A 123 17.36 -4.37 15.82
C GLN A 123 16.28 -5.28 16.42
N LYS A 124 15.04 -5.22 15.92
CA LYS A 124 13.90 -5.87 16.57
C LYS A 124 13.23 -6.93 15.71
N ASN A 125 13.26 -6.79 14.38
CA ASN A 125 12.49 -7.66 13.50
C ASN A 125 13.37 -8.62 12.70
N PRO A 126 13.42 -9.93 13.07
CA PRO A 126 14.20 -10.93 12.34
C PRO A 126 13.74 -11.11 10.89
N ASP A 127 12.45 -10.89 10.62
CA ASP A 127 11.89 -11.05 9.28
C ASP A 127 12.39 -9.99 8.29
N THR A 128 12.80 -8.81 8.76
CA THR A 128 13.43 -7.78 7.91
C THR A 128 14.58 -8.35 7.06
N TYR A 129 15.34 -9.30 7.61
CA TYR A 129 16.48 -9.90 6.93
C TYR A 129 16.07 -11.00 5.95
N SER A 130 15.19 -11.92 6.37
CA SER A 130 14.75 -13.04 5.52
C SER A 130 13.82 -12.60 4.40
N SER A 131 12.79 -11.83 4.70
CA SER A 131 11.87 -11.28 3.69
C SER A 131 12.56 -10.23 2.80
N GLY A 132 13.54 -9.49 3.34
CA GLY A 132 14.34 -8.54 2.56
C GLY A 132 15.10 -9.20 1.41
N ILE A 133 15.81 -10.30 1.66
CA ILE A 133 16.51 -11.02 0.58
C ILE A 133 15.53 -11.67 -0.42
N ALA A 134 14.40 -12.21 0.05
CA ALA A 134 13.37 -12.75 -0.84
C ALA A 134 12.81 -11.68 -1.78
N THR A 135 12.44 -10.51 -1.23
CA THR A 135 12.00 -9.37 -2.03
C THR A 135 13.06 -8.91 -3.01
N SER A 136 14.34 -8.90 -2.61
CA SER A 136 15.44 -8.49 -3.49
C SER A 136 15.64 -9.42 -4.69
N ALA A 137 15.34 -10.72 -4.55
CA ALA A 137 15.30 -11.67 -5.65
C ALA A 137 14.03 -11.49 -6.49
N PHE A 138 12.89 -11.32 -5.84
CA PHE A 138 11.58 -11.22 -6.48
C PHE A 138 11.50 -10.05 -7.49
N VAL A 139 11.97 -8.86 -7.14
CA VAL A 139 11.93 -7.69 -8.04
C VAL A 139 12.78 -7.87 -9.31
N LEU A 140 13.72 -8.82 -9.32
CA LEU A 140 14.52 -9.14 -10.50
C LEU A 140 13.88 -10.23 -11.38
N MET A 141 12.96 -11.02 -10.83
CA MET A 141 12.36 -12.16 -11.55
C MET A 141 10.96 -11.88 -12.07
N GLU A 142 10.19 -11.06 -11.40
CA GLU A 142 8.76 -10.88 -11.65
C GLU A 142 8.45 -10.26 -13.01
N ARG A 143 9.27 -9.32 -13.49
CA ARG A 143 9.05 -8.60 -14.75
C ARG A 143 10.19 -8.78 -15.74
N ASP A 144 9.83 -8.83 -17.03
CA ASP A 144 10.79 -8.92 -18.13
C ASP A 144 11.31 -7.53 -18.55
N PHE A 145 11.95 -6.81 -17.64
CA PHE A 145 12.53 -5.50 -17.91
C PHE A 145 13.87 -5.56 -18.65
N ALA A 146 14.53 -6.71 -18.67
CA ALA A 146 15.79 -6.99 -19.35
C ALA A 146 15.87 -8.45 -19.81
N PRO A 147 16.81 -8.83 -20.70
CA PRO A 147 17.05 -10.22 -21.05
C PRO A 147 17.27 -11.10 -19.82
N VAL A 148 16.72 -12.32 -19.83
CA VAL A 148 16.75 -13.23 -18.68
C VAL A 148 18.17 -13.51 -18.16
N ASP A 149 19.17 -13.64 -19.06
CA ASP A 149 20.57 -13.85 -18.67
C ASP A 149 21.16 -12.60 -17.96
N ASP A 150 20.71 -11.38 -18.29
CA ASP A 150 21.15 -10.14 -17.63
C ASP A 150 20.55 -10.04 -16.23
N ARG A 151 19.23 -10.30 -16.10
CA ARG A 151 18.55 -10.33 -14.81
C ARG A 151 19.13 -11.41 -13.88
N LEU A 152 19.47 -12.59 -14.45
CA LEU A 152 20.13 -13.65 -13.70
C LEU A 152 21.52 -13.25 -13.21
N ARG A 153 22.31 -12.53 -13.98
CA ARG A 153 23.60 -11.98 -13.54
C ARG A 153 23.42 -10.99 -12.38
N SER A 154 22.39 -10.17 -12.44
CA SER A 154 22.06 -9.26 -11.33
C SER A 154 21.66 -10.02 -10.07
N LEU A 155 20.84 -11.07 -10.20
CA LEU A 155 20.47 -11.94 -9.07
C LEU A 155 21.69 -12.61 -8.45
N ILE A 156 22.57 -13.20 -9.26
CA ILE A 156 23.82 -13.82 -8.78
C ILE A 156 24.66 -12.83 -7.96
N ALA A 157 24.74 -11.56 -8.42
CA ALA A 157 25.46 -10.53 -7.68
C ALA A 157 24.85 -10.28 -6.29
N ARG A 158 23.52 -10.23 -6.18
CA ARG A 158 22.80 -10.13 -4.90
C ARG A 158 22.95 -11.38 -4.04
N GLU A 159 22.77 -12.58 -4.63
CA GLU A 159 22.88 -13.86 -3.91
C GLU A 159 24.25 -14.04 -3.22
N LYS A 160 25.32 -13.55 -3.82
CA LYS A 160 26.66 -13.55 -3.20
C LYS A 160 26.74 -12.72 -1.92
N LEU A 161 25.88 -11.72 -1.76
CA LEU A 161 25.84 -10.84 -0.59
C LEU A 161 24.87 -11.36 0.48
N MET A 162 23.82 -12.10 0.11
CA MET A 162 22.74 -12.55 0.99
C MET A 162 23.22 -13.32 2.23
N PRO A 163 24.21 -14.25 2.17
CA PRO A 163 24.70 -14.90 3.40
C PRO A 163 25.27 -13.92 4.43
N GLY A 164 25.84 -12.78 4.00
CA GLY A 164 26.34 -11.72 4.89
C GLY A 164 25.24 -11.03 5.68
N VAL A 165 24.06 -10.86 5.09
CA VAL A 165 22.88 -10.27 5.73
C VAL A 165 22.52 -10.97 7.04
N PHE A 166 22.66 -12.32 7.09
CA PHE A 166 22.38 -13.08 8.31
C PHE A 166 23.47 -12.96 9.37
N ALA A 167 24.69 -12.64 8.98
CA ALA A 167 25.75 -12.32 9.94
C ALA A 167 25.46 -10.98 10.63
N ASP A 168 24.99 -9.99 9.88
CA ASP A 168 24.54 -8.70 10.43
C ASP A 168 23.30 -8.89 11.33
N ALA A 169 22.33 -9.70 10.91
CA ALA A 169 21.16 -10.04 11.72
C ALA A 169 21.56 -10.59 13.09
N GLN A 170 22.55 -11.50 13.15
CA GLN A 170 23.02 -12.09 14.41
C GLN A 170 23.67 -11.06 15.33
N GLN A 171 24.28 -10.01 14.80
CA GLN A 171 24.86 -8.91 15.58
C GLN A 171 23.78 -7.93 16.04
N ASN A 172 22.81 -7.63 15.19
CA ASN A 172 21.81 -6.60 15.42
C ASN A 172 20.68 -7.08 16.37
N LEU A 173 20.24 -8.32 16.22
CA LEU A 173 19.08 -8.87 16.93
C LEU A 173 19.46 -9.40 18.32
N THR A 174 19.55 -8.50 19.29
CA THR A 174 19.96 -8.87 20.67
C THR A 174 18.79 -9.29 21.56
N ASN A 175 17.65 -8.58 21.49
CA ASN A 175 16.45 -8.84 22.29
C ASN A 175 15.17 -8.44 21.54
N PRO A 176 14.82 -9.12 20.44
CA PRO A 176 13.61 -8.80 19.69
C PRO A 176 12.34 -9.13 20.50
N PRO A 177 11.19 -8.57 20.12
CA PRO A 177 9.89 -9.05 20.56
C PRO A 177 9.72 -10.53 20.17
N ARG A 178 9.21 -11.33 21.09
CA ARG A 178 9.00 -12.78 20.83
C ARG A 178 8.13 -13.03 19.62
N ILE A 179 7.04 -12.27 19.48
CA ILE A 179 6.11 -12.37 18.35
C ILE A 179 6.81 -12.15 16.99
N TYR A 180 7.80 -11.26 16.91
CA TYR A 180 8.53 -11.02 15.65
C TYR A 180 9.42 -12.22 15.28
N THR A 181 10.01 -12.88 16.28
CA THR A 181 10.80 -14.10 16.03
C THR A 181 9.90 -15.27 15.63
N GLU A 182 8.70 -15.37 16.21
CA GLU A 182 7.71 -16.37 15.86
C GLU A 182 7.18 -16.17 14.42
N ILE A 183 6.88 -14.93 14.02
CA ILE A 183 6.47 -14.60 12.65
C ILE A 183 7.57 -14.93 11.64
N ALA A 184 8.83 -14.56 11.91
CA ALA A 184 9.95 -14.89 11.04
C ALA A 184 10.10 -16.40 10.84
N LEU A 185 9.96 -17.19 11.93
CA LEU A 185 9.99 -18.66 11.87
C LEU A 185 8.81 -19.26 11.11
N GLU A 186 7.65 -18.62 11.12
CA GLU A 186 6.47 -19.04 10.35
C GLU A 186 6.65 -18.77 8.84
N GLN A 187 7.35 -17.71 8.46
CA GLN A 187 7.56 -17.34 7.06
C GLN A 187 8.76 -18.04 6.40
N LEU A 188 9.81 -18.36 7.17
CA LEU A 188 11.06 -18.94 6.65
C LEU A 188 10.89 -20.19 5.78
N PRO A 189 10.03 -21.17 6.10
CA PRO A 189 9.81 -22.32 5.22
C PRO A 189 9.34 -21.92 3.82
N GLY A 190 8.45 -20.92 3.71
CA GLY A 190 8.00 -20.38 2.43
C GLY A 190 9.10 -19.65 1.66
N ILE A 191 9.98 -18.92 2.37
CA ILE A 191 11.13 -18.25 1.77
C ILE A 191 12.16 -19.28 1.25
N ILE A 192 12.41 -20.34 2.00
CA ILE A 192 13.29 -21.43 1.57
C ILE A 192 12.72 -22.12 0.32
N ASP A 193 11.43 -22.42 0.33
CA ASP A 193 10.73 -23.02 -0.82
C ASP A 193 10.81 -22.13 -2.07
N PHE A 194 10.64 -20.82 -1.90
CA PHE A 194 10.79 -19.82 -2.97
C PHE A 194 12.17 -19.89 -3.65
N PHE A 195 13.26 -19.93 -2.88
CA PHE A 195 14.61 -20.09 -3.45
C PHE A 195 14.86 -21.49 -4.02
N GLN A 196 14.19 -22.53 -3.50
CA GLN A 196 14.32 -23.90 -4.01
C GLN A 196 13.59 -24.12 -5.33
N HIS A 197 12.45 -23.47 -5.55
CA HIS A 197 11.54 -23.78 -6.66
C HIS A 197 11.24 -22.59 -7.56
N ASP A 198 10.76 -21.45 -7.02
CA ASP A 198 10.26 -20.34 -7.84
C ASP A 198 11.39 -19.57 -8.52
N VAL A 199 12.45 -19.27 -7.80
CA VAL A 199 13.62 -18.55 -8.37
C VAL A 199 14.25 -19.36 -9.52
N PRO A 200 14.56 -20.67 -9.39
CA PRO A 200 15.05 -21.46 -10.52
C PRO A 200 14.06 -21.53 -11.70
N GLU A 201 12.77 -21.62 -11.43
CA GLU A 201 11.74 -21.68 -12.47
C GLU A 201 11.68 -20.36 -13.28
N ALA A 202 11.75 -19.20 -12.59
CA ALA A 202 11.74 -17.89 -13.22
C ALA A 202 12.92 -17.68 -14.20
N PHE A 203 14.06 -18.29 -13.91
CA PHE A 203 15.29 -18.17 -14.73
C PHE A 203 15.59 -19.40 -15.61
N LYS A 204 14.66 -20.35 -15.73
CA LYS A 204 14.84 -21.55 -16.59
C LYS A 204 15.14 -21.25 -18.07
N GLY A 205 14.78 -20.04 -18.54
CA GLY A 205 15.01 -19.57 -19.89
C GLY A 205 16.44 -19.08 -20.16
N ALA A 206 17.30 -18.96 -19.13
CA ALA A 206 18.69 -18.53 -19.26
C ALA A 206 19.50 -19.54 -20.09
N LYS A 207 20.34 -19.02 -20.99
CA LYS A 207 21.02 -19.84 -21.99
C LYS A 207 22.54 -19.94 -21.84
N ASP A 208 23.14 -19.00 -21.09
CA ASP A 208 24.58 -19.04 -20.85
C ASP A 208 24.92 -20.10 -19.78
N PRO A 209 25.60 -21.22 -20.20
CA PRO A 209 25.86 -22.33 -19.27
C PRO A 209 26.74 -21.94 -18.08
N ALA A 210 27.64 -20.96 -18.26
CA ALA A 210 28.51 -20.49 -17.17
C ALA A 210 27.69 -19.74 -16.11
N THR A 211 26.83 -18.82 -16.54
CA THR A 211 25.91 -18.06 -15.68
C THR A 211 24.95 -19.01 -14.95
N VAL A 212 24.37 -20.00 -15.65
CA VAL A 212 23.48 -21.00 -15.03
C VAL A 212 24.21 -21.86 -13.98
N ALA A 213 25.48 -22.25 -14.25
CA ALA A 213 26.27 -23.02 -13.29
C ALA A 213 26.61 -22.17 -12.03
N GLU A 214 26.94 -20.90 -12.22
CA GLU A 214 27.22 -19.97 -11.14
C GLU A 214 25.96 -19.73 -10.28
N PHE A 215 24.81 -19.49 -10.90
CA PHE A 215 23.52 -19.36 -10.22
C PHE A 215 23.22 -20.57 -9.33
N ARG A 216 23.35 -21.79 -9.86
CA ARG A 216 23.11 -22.99 -9.03
C ARG A 216 23.95 -23.02 -7.76
N ASN A 217 25.20 -22.53 -7.84
CA ASN A 217 26.08 -22.47 -6.69
C ASN A 217 25.67 -21.36 -5.71
N THR A 218 25.39 -20.15 -6.20
CA THR A 218 24.99 -19.02 -5.33
C THR A 218 23.65 -19.26 -4.67
N ASN A 219 22.65 -19.75 -5.41
CA ASN A 219 21.33 -20.08 -4.87
C ASN A 219 21.41 -21.19 -3.79
N ALA A 220 22.23 -22.23 -4.00
CA ALA A 220 22.46 -23.25 -2.98
C ALA A 220 23.09 -22.67 -1.71
N GLN A 221 23.97 -21.67 -1.83
CA GLN A 221 24.54 -20.96 -0.67
C GLN A 221 23.49 -20.11 0.08
N VAL A 222 22.57 -19.46 -0.64
CA VAL A 222 21.45 -18.71 -0.03
C VAL A 222 20.55 -19.67 0.74
N ILE A 223 20.15 -20.80 0.15
CA ILE A 223 19.31 -21.81 0.82
C ILE A 223 20.00 -22.31 2.10
N ALA A 224 21.27 -22.69 2.03
CA ALA A 224 22.02 -23.11 3.20
C ALA A 224 22.14 -22.02 4.29
N ALA A 225 22.27 -20.76 3.89
CA ALA A 225 22.30 -19.64 4.82
C ALA A 225 20.94 -19.41 5.50
N LEU A 226 19.83 -19.54 4.76
CA LEU A 226 18.46 -19.48 5.29
C LEU A 226 18.18 -20.60 6.30
N GLU A 227 18.54 -21.85 5.97
CA GLU A 227 18.40 -22.99 6.88
C GLU A 227 19.22 -22.80 8.17
N LYS A 228 20.44 -22.29 8.04
CA LYS A 228 21.28 -21.94 9.20
C LYS A 228 20.66 -20.81 10.04
N TYR A 229 20.10 -19.80 9.39
CA TYR A 229 19.42 -18.70 10.07
C TYR A 229 18.19 -19.18 10.80
N GLU A 230 17.38 -20.03 10.18
CA GLU A 230 16.22 -20.66 10.83
C GLU A 230 16.63 -21.45 12.08
N GLY A 231 17.70 -22.26 11.98
CA GLY A 231 18.26 -22.98 13.09
C GLY A 231 18.69 -22.06 14.24
N TRP A 232 19.38 -20.97 13.94
CA TRP A 232 19.78 -19.96 14.92
C TRP A 232 18.57 -19.25 15.56
N LEU A 233 17.56 -18.88 14.78
CA LEU A 233 16.32 -18.30 15.32
C LEU A 233 15.66 -19.25 16.33
N LYS A 234 15.55 -20.55 16.00
CA LYS A 234 14.92 -21.56 16.88
C LYS A 234 15.70 -21.81 18.16
N THR A 235 17.01 -21.94 18.08
CA THR A 235 17.84 -22.44 19.18
C THR A 235 18.48 -21.36 20.04
N ASP A 236 18.74 -20.19 19.49
CA ASP A 236 19.39 -19.08 20.19
C ASP A 236 18.44 -17.88 20.39
N LEU A 237 17.88 -17.32 19.30
CA LEU A 237 17.16 -16.05 19.39
C LEU A 237 15.81 -16.19 20.09
N LEU A 238 14.97 -17.17 19.73
CA LEU A 238 13.62 -17.33 20.28
C LEU A 238 13.61 -17.50 21.82
N PRO A 239 14.52 -18.28 22.44
CA PRO A 239 14.58 -18.41 23.90
C PRO A 239 14.87 -17.09 24.63
N ARG A 240 15.61 -16.16 23.99
CA ARG A 240 15.97 -14.87 24.57
C ARG A 240 15.15 -13.68 24.05
N SER A 241 14.21 -13.92 23.13
CA SER A 241 13.29 -12.90 22.61
C SER A 241 12.28 -12.48 23.69
N LYS A 242 12.53 -11.31 24.30
CA LYS A 242 11.72 -10.74 25.41
C LYS A 242 11.48 -9.25 25.24
N GLY A 243 11.83 -8.69 24.08
CA GLY A 243 11.61 -7.28 23.74
C GLY A 243 10.13 -6.94 23.64
N ASP A 244 9.84 -5.65 23.62
CA ASP A 244 8.49 -5.11 23.41
C ASP A 244 8.37 -4.61 21.95
N PHE A 245 7.28 -4.98 21.28
CA PHE A 245 6.94 -4.48 19.95
C PHE A 245 6.29 -3.09 20.00
N ARG A 246 5.74 -2.70 21.15
CA ARG A 246 5.07 -1.41 21.30
C ARG A 246 6.02 -0.25 21.06
N ILE A 247 5.56 0.71 20.28
CA ILE A 247 6.35 1.92 19.99
C ILE A 247 6.04 3.09 20.94
N GLY A 248 4.95 3.00 21.71
CA GLY A 248 4.52 4.03 22.65
C GLY A 248 3.79 5.21 21.99
N ALA A 249 3.06 5.99 22.81
CA ALA A 249 2.17 7.04 22.32
C ALA A 249 2.91 8.17 21.57
N ASP A 250 4.04 8.63 22.09
CA ASP A 250 4.81 9.72 21.48
C ASP A 250 5.37 9.33 20.11
N THR A 251 5.94 8.11 20.00
CA THR A 251 6.47 7.59 18.74
C THR A 251 5.34 7.34 17.72
N PHE A 252 4.21 6.81 18.19
CA PHE A 252 3.04 6.58 17.35
C PHE A 252 2.50 7.89 16.77
N HIS A 253 2.39 8.94 17.60
CA HIS A 253 1.94 10.26 17.14
C HIS A 253 2.93 10.87 16.14
N LYS A 254 4.25 10.79 16.41
CA LYS A 254 5.28 11.26 15.48
C LYS A 254 5.23 10.51 14.16
N LYS A 255 5.03 9.18 14.19
CA LYS A 255 4.92 8.39 12.98
C LYS A 255 3.74 8.86 12.11
N LEU A 256 2.56 9.08 12.70
CA LEU A 256 1.43 9.64 11.96
C LEU A 256 1.70 11.05 11.42
N ALA A 257 2.39 11.89 12.20
CA ALA A 257 2.73 13.25 11.78
C ALA A 257 3.72 13.26 10.61
N TYR A 258 4.66 12.33 10.58
CA TYR A 258 5.70 12.28 9.54
C TYR A 258 5.27 11.49 8.32
N ASP A 259 4.64 10.33 8.48
CA ASP A 259 4.22 9.48 7.35
C ASP A 259 2.98 10.05 6.64
N GLU A 260 2.03 10.59 7.41
CA GLU A 260 0.69 10.93 6.93
C GLU A 260 0.33 12.42 7.05
N MET A 261 1.21 13.24 7.62
CA MET A 261 0.93 14.64 8.01
C MET A 261 -0.33 14.79 8.88
N VAL A 262 -0.55 13.83 9.77
CA VAL A 262 -1.69 13.80 10.71
C VAL A 262 -1.20 14.12 12.11
N ASP A 263 -1.63 15.26 12.64
CA ASP A 263 -1.30 15.77 13.99
C ASP A 263 -2.46 15.65 15.01
N THR A 264 -3.54 15.00 14.60
CA THR A 264 -4.73 14.79 15.45
C THR A 264 -4.37 13.98 16.69
N PRO A 265 -4.73 14.42 17.90
CA PRO A 265 -4.44 13.71 19.13
C PRO A 265 -5.01 12.28 19.14
N LEU A 266 -4.26 11.31 19.69
CA LEU A 266 -4.61 9.89 19.67
C LEU A 266 -5.97 9.57 20.31
N ASN A 267 -6.36 10.26 21.36
CA ASN A 267 -7.69 10.10 21.98
C ASN A 267 -8.82 10.55 21.05
N ARG A 268 -8.58 11.59 20.23
CA ARG A 268 -9.55 12.03 19.22
C ARG A 268 -9.59 11.04 18.04
N LEU A 269 -8.45 10.52 17.60
CA LEU A 269 -8.41 9.46 16.59
C LEU A 269 -9.16 8.21 17.07
N LEU A 270 -8.94 7.75 18.30
CA LEU A 270 -9.71 6.63 18.88
C LEU A 270 -11.21 6.88 18.85
N GLN A 271 -11.65 8.08 19.24
CA GLN A 271 -13.08 8.43 19.17
C GLN A 271 -13.62 8.33 17.75
N ILE A 272 -12.88 8.87 16.75
CA ILE A 272 -13.23 8.80 15.32
C ILE A 272 -13.32 7.33 14.87
N GLY A 273 -12.36 6.49 15.25
CA GLY A 273 -12.37 5.06 14.93
C GLY A 273 -13.59 4.33 15.51
N TYR A 274 -13.93 4.59 16.77
CA TYR A 274 -15.14 4.02 17.39
C TYR A 274 -16.42 4.55 16.75
N ASP A 275 -16.49 5.82 16.39
CA ASP A 275 -17.66 6.42 15.73
C ASP A 275 -17.90 5.76 14.34
N ASP A 276 -16.84 5.47 13.57
CA ASP A 276 -16.94 4.77 12.28
C ASP A 276 -17.34 3.31 12.49
N LEU A 277 -16.69 2.60 13.41
CA LEU A 277 -17.02 1.22 13.78
C LEU A 277 -18.51 1.07 14.11
N HIS A 278 -19.03 1.88 15.03
CA HIS A 278 -20.43 1.80 15.43
C HIS A 278 -21.40 2.15 14.30
N ARG A 279 -21.03 3.09 13.44
CA ARG A 279 -21.83 3.42 12.24
C ARG A 279 -21.90 2.24 11.28
N ASN A 280 -20.76 1.59 11.01
CA ASN A 280 -20.69 0.43 10.11
C ASN A 280 -21.36 -0.80 10.72
N GLN A 281 -21.28 -1.02 12.04
CA GLN A 281 -22.04 -2.07 12.74
C GLN A 281 -23.54 -1.84 12.65
N ALA A 282 -24.02 -0.60 12.86
CA ALA A 282 -25.43 -0.26 12.75
C ALA A 282 -25.95 -0.48 11.31
N GLU A 283 -25.18 -0.09 10.32
CA GLU A 283 -25.53 -0.30 8.91
C GLU A 283 -25.50 -1.80 8.56
N PHE A 284 -24.52 -2.56 9.04
CA PHE A 284 -24.48 -4.01 8.86
C PHE A 284 -25.73 -4.68 9.43
N GLN A 285 -26.14 -4.30 10.65
CA GLN A 285 -27.35 -4.82 11.28
C GLN A 285 -28.61 -4.46 10.48
N ARG A 286 -28.69 -3.25 9.93
CA ARG A 286 -29.80 -2.79 9.11
C ARG A 286 -29.90 -3.62 7.81
N VAL A 287 -28.81 -3.75 7.08
CA VAL A 287 -28.78 -4.51 5.83
C VAL A 287 -29.01 -6.01 6.05
N ALA A 288 -28.47 -6.58 7.14
CA ALA A 288 -28.72 -7.98 7.48
C ALA A 288 -30.22 -8.27 7.70
N LYS A 289 -30.98 -7.34 8.31
CA LYS A 289 -32.44 -7.47 8.44
C LYS A 289 -33.19 -7.39 7.11
N GLU A 290 -32.65 -6.70 6.12
CA GLU A 290 -33.22 -6.65 4.77
C GLU A 290 -32.98 -7.97 4.02
N VAL A 291 -31.87 -8.67 4.31
CA VAL A 291 -31.61 -10.02 3.79
C VAL A 291 -32.57 -11.05 4.39
N ASP A 292 -32.69 -11.07 5.72
CA ASP A 292 -33.61 -11.94 6.46
C ASP A 292 -33.97 -11.32 7.83
N PRO A 293 -35.22 -10.82 8.00
CA PRO A 293 -35.66 -10.19 9.25
C PRO A 293 -35.73 -11.13 10.45
N ASN A 294 -35.76 -12.46 10.22
CA ASN A 294 -35.85 -13.49 11.25
C ASN A 294 -34.47 -13.98 11.75
N LYS A 295 -33.38 -13.54 11.13
CA LYS A 295 -32.02 -13.94 11.47
C LYS A 295 -31.25 -12.85 12.17
N THR A 296 -30.32 -13.27 13.01
CA THR A 296 -29.32 -12.37 13.58
C THR A 296 -28.28 -11.98 12.51
N PRO A 297 -27.60 -10.84 12.66
CA PRO A 297 -26.51 -10.47 11.75
C PRO A 297 -25.43 -11.54 11.61
N LYS A 298 -25.14 -12.28 12.67
CA LYS A 298 -24.18 -13.40 12.67
C LYS A 298 -24.64 -14.59 11.83
N GLU A 299 -25.93 -14.91 11.85
CA GLU A 299 -26.49 -15.97 11.00
C GLU A 299 -26.51 -15.56 9.54
N VAL A 300 -26.80 -14.29 9.24
CA VAL A 300 -26.73 -13.77 7.86
C VAL A 300 -25.28 -13.76 7.36
N LEU A 301 -24.31 -13.39 8.22
CA LEU A 301 -22.88 -13.45 7.90
C LEU A 301 -22.42 -14.89 7.60
N ALA A 302 -22.91 -15.86 8.36
CA ALA A 302 -22.60 -17.28 8.10
C ALA A 302 -23.19 -17.78 6.76
N GLU A 303 -24.35 -17.27 6.35
CA GLU A 303 -24.91 -17.54 5.01
C GLU A 303 -24.08 -16.89 3.90
N LEU A 304 -23.68 -15.63 4.08
CA LEU A 304 -22.81 -14.93 3.14
C LEU A 304 -21.49 -15.70 2.96
N ALA A 305 -20.88 -16.12 4.05
CA ALA A 305 -19.64 -16.89 4.08
C ALA A 305 -19.75 -18.24 3.34
N ALA A 306 -20.94 -18.83 3.24
CA ALA A 306 -21.17 -20.06 2.51
C ALA A 306 -21.33 -19.86 0.98
N ILE A 307 -21.47 -18.60 0.51
CA ILE A 307 -21.67 -18.24 -0.90
C ILE A 307 -20.32 -17.75 -1.45
N HIS A 308 -19.45 -18.68 -1.79
CA HIS A 308 -18.12 -18.38 -2.35
C HIS A 308 -17.82 -19.24 -3.58
N PRO A 309 -16.92 -18.81 -4.48
CA PRO A 309 -16.50 -19.63 -5.61
C PRO A 309 -15.76 -20.89 -5.13
N ALA A 310 -15.73 -21.91 -5.98
CA ALA A 310 -14.80 -23.02 -5.74
C ALA A 310 -13.35 -22.54 -5.82
N PRO A 311 -12.41 -23.14 -5.09
CA PRO A 311 -10.99 -22.72 -5.09
C PRO A 311 -10.41 -22.53 -6.50
N ASP A 312 -10.62 -23.49 -7.40
CA ASP A 312 -10.13 -23.46 -8.78
C ASP A 312 -10.76 -22.34 -9.65
N ASN A 313 -11.85 -21.75 -9.18
CA ASN A 313 -12.57 -20.67 -9.88
C ASN A 313 -12.31 -19.29 -9.26
N LEU A 314 -11.53 -19.19 -8.17
CA LEU A 314 -11.36 -17.94 -7.44
C LEU A 314 -10.75 -16.84 -8.32
N LEU A 315 -9.67 -17.11 -9.02
CA LEU A 315 -9.06 -16.15 -9.95
C LEU A 315 -10.03 -15.71 -11.06
N GLN A 316 -10.81 -16.67 -11.61
CA GLN A 316 -11.79 -16.36 -12.63
C GLN A 316 -12.93 -15.49 -12.08
N SER A 317 -13.31 -15.67 -10.82
CA SER A 317 -14.33 -14.83 -10.16
C SER A 317 -13.90 -13.38 -10.08
N PHE A 318 -12.64 -13.10 -9.72
CA PHE A 318 -12.08 -11.76 -9.76
C PHE A 318 -12.05 -11.19 -11.19
N ARG A 319 -11.59 -11.96 -12.16
CA ARG A 319 -11.52 -11.51 -13.58
C ARG A 319 -12.89 -11.12 -14.12
N ASN A 320 -13.93 -11.83 -13.73
CA ASN A 320 -15.30 -11.57 -14.20
C ASN A 320 -15.83 -10.20 -13.75
N THR A 321 -15.31 -9.64 -12.65
CA THR A 321 -15.76 -8.33 -12.15
C THR A 321 -15.20 -7.16 -12.98
N PHE A 322 -14.03 -7.29 -13.59
CA PHE A 322 -13.29 -6.17 -14.20
C PHE A 322 -14.08 -5.44 -15.29
N ASN A 323 -14.64 -6.18 -16.24
CA ASN A 323 -15.36 -5.56 -17.35
C ASN A 323 -16.62 -4.82 -16.89
N SER A 324 -17.34 -5.36 -15.89
CA SER A 324 -18.55 -4.70 -15.34
C SER A 324 -18.17 -3.45 -14.53
N LEU A 325 -17.08 -3.48 -13.75
CA LEU A 325 -16.56 -2.33 -13.03
C LEU A 325 -16.13 -1.22 -13.99
N ILE A 326 -15.34 -1.53 -15.03
CA ILE A 326 -14.91 -0.58 -16.05
C ILE A 326 -16.11 0.04 -16.78
N ALA A 327 -17.08 -0.77 -17.18
CA ALA A 327 -18.29 -0.29 -17.85
C ALA A 327 -19.09 0.67 -16.95
N PHE A 328 -19.25 0.33 -15.67
CA PHE A 328 -19.94 1.18 -14.69
C PHE A 328 -19.20 2.50 -14.43
N ILE A 329 -17.88 2.45 -14.22
CA ILE A 329 -17.04 3.64 -14.01
C ILE A 329 -17.21 4.62 -15.17
N ASN A 330 -17.12 4.12 -16.40
CA ASN A 330 -17.28 4.94 -17.60
C ASN A 330 -18.71 5.50 -17.75
N ALA A 331 -19.73 4.67 -17.54
CA ALA A 331 -21.14 5.08 -17.68
C ALA A 331 -21.54 6.13 -16.65
N LYS A 332 -21.05 6.00 -15.41
CA LYS A 332 -21.36 6.92 -14.31
C LYS A 332 -20.40 8.11 -14.22
N LYS A 333 -19.34 8.12 -15.04
CA LYS A 333 -18.28 9.14 -14.97
C LYS A 333 -17.72 9.25 -13.55
N ILE A 334 -17.22 8.10 -13.05
CA ILE A 334 -16.66 8.04 -11.70
C ILE A 334 -15.26 8.65 -11.69
N ILE A 335 -14.38 8.18 -12.58
CA ILE A 335 -12.99 8.62 -12.73
C ILE A 335 -12.51 8.27 -14.14
N THR A 336 -11.56 9.03 -14.66
CA THR A 336 -10.86 8.67 -15.91
C THR A 336 -9.91 7.50 -15.68
N ILE A 337 -10.05 6.43 -16.49
CA ILE A 337 -9.11 5.29 -16.50
C ILE A 337 -8.05 5.55 -17.58
N PRO A 338 -6.76 5.77 -17.20
CA PRO A 338 -5.73 6.20 -18.16
C PRO A 338 -5.30 5.14 -19.17
N SER A 339 -5.63 3.86 -18.96
CA SER A 339 -5.19 2.75 -19.81
C SER A 339 -6.32 1.75 -20.06
N THR A 340 -6.32 1.11 -21.23
CA THR A 340 -7.21 -0.01 -21.55
C THR A 340 -6.60 -1.38 -21.22
N VAL A 341 -5.33 -1.41 -20.83
CA VAL A 341 -4.65 -2.64 -20.39
C VAL A 341 -5.19 -3.03 -19.02
N GLN A 342 -5.54 -4.29 -18.85
CA GLN A 342 -5.98 -4.84 -17.56
C GLN A 342 -4.82 -5.54 -16.86
N PRO A 343 -4.79 -5.61 -15.53
CA PRO A 343 -3.78 -6.36 -14.81
C PRO A 343 -3.93 -7.86 -15.06
N THR A 344 -2.82 -8.57 -15.00
CA THR A 344 -2.79 -10.04 -15.04
C THR A 344 -3.16 -10.59 -13.67
N LEU A 345 -4.17 -11.47 -13.61
CA LEU A 345 -4.48 -12.19 -12.38
C LEU A 345 -3.59 -13.42 -12.26
N GLU A 346 -2.98 -13.59 -11.11
CA GLU A 346 -2.16 -14.75 -10.80
C GLU A 346 -2.23 -15.14 -9.32
N GLU A 347 -1.66 -16.29 -8.99
CA GLU A 347 -1.56 -16.75 -7.61
C GLU A 347 -0.45 -15.99 -6.89
N THR A 348 -0.73 -15.55 -5.65
CA THR A 348 0.26 -14.86 -4.81
C THR A 348 1.55 -15.69 -4.68
N PRO A 349 2.72 -15.06 -4.88
CA PRO A 349 4.01 -15.72 -4.67
C PRO A 349 4.12 -16.37 -3.28
N PRO A 350 4.72 -17.57 -3.17
CA PRO A 350 4.71 -18.37 -1.93
C PRO A 350 5.16 -17.62 -0.68
N PHE A 351 6.22 -16.81 -0.78
CA PHE A 351 6.77 -16.06 0.36
C PHE A 351 5.87 -14.93 0.88
N MET A 352 4.85 -14.52 0.12
CA MET A 352 3.89 -13.48 0.52
C MET A 352 2.59 -14.05 1.09
N ARG A 353 2.31 -15.34 0.88
CA ARG A 353 1.00 -15.95 1.19
C ARG A 353 0.62 -15.90 2.67
N ALA A 354 1.60 -15.89 3.58
CA ALA A 354 1.34 -15.87 5.01
C ALA A 354 0.76 -14.52 5.50
N THR A 355 0.95 -13.45 4.73
CA THR A 355 0.60 -12.07 5.15
C THR A 355 -0.35 -11.36 4.19
N THR A 356 -0.66 -11.97 3.02
CA THR A 356 -1.45 -11.33 1.95
C THR A 356 -2.54 -12.26 1.46
N GLN A 357 -3.78 -11.78 1.39
CA GLN A 357 -4.90 -12.49 0.75
C GLN A 357 -5.05 -12.10 -0.72
N ALA A 358 -4.87 -10.82 -1.02
CA ALA A 358 -4.80 -10.26 -2.36
C ALA A 358 -3.93 -9.01 -2.34
N SER A 359 -3.30 -8.69 -3.48
CA SER A 359 -2.49 -7.49 -3.63
C SER A 359 -2.38 -7.07 -5.09
N MET A 360 -2.21 -5.76 -5.31
CA MET A 360 -1.89 -5.20 -6.62
C MET A 360 -0.39 -4.91 -6.68
N ASP A 361 0.26 -5.48 -7.69
CA ASP A 361 1.63 -5.14 -8.03
C ASP A 361 1.69 -4.45 -9.40
N THR A 362 2.20 -3.24 -9.42
CA THR A 362 2.33 -2.41 -10.63
C THR A 362 3.79 -2.10 -10.91
N PRO A 363 4.17 -1.91 -12.19
CA PRO A 363 5.50 -1.41 -12.51
C PRO A 363 5.76 -0.10 -11.78
N GLY A 364 6.98 0.08 -11.32
CA GLY A 364 7.41 1.35 -10.73
C GLY A 364 7.27 2.53 -11.70
N PRO A 365 7.15 3.76 -11.21
CA PRO A 365 6.85 4.94 -12.03
C PRO A 365 7.98 5.33 -13.00
N PHE A 366 9.15 4.74 -12.86
CA PHE A 366 10.31 4.94 -13.75
C PHE A 366 10.66 3.70 -14.58
N GLU A 367 9.88 2.61 -14.44
CA GLU A 367 10.01 1.43 -15.28
C GLU A 367 9.65 1.76 -16.75
N LYS A 368 10.56 1.44 -17.68
CA LYS A 368 10.43 1.79 -19.10
C LYS A 368 10.24 0.59 -20.02
N HIS A 369 10.53 -0.61 -19.52
CA HIS A 369 10.65 -1.81 -20.35
C HIS A 369 9.51 -2.81 -20.10
N SER A 370 8.84 -2.75 -18.96
CA SER A 370 7.70 -3.61 -18.64
C SER A 370 6.52 -2.78 -18.15
N ALA A 371 5.35 -2.99 -18.76
CA ALA A 371 4.10 -2.35 -18.36
C ALA A 371 3.14 -3.34 -17.67
N THR A 372 3.57 -4.58 -17.42
CA THR A 372 2.72 -5.61 -16.84
C THR A 372 2.47 -5.35 -15.36
N ALA A 373 1.20 -5.27 -15.00
CA ALA A 373 0.75 -5.23 -13.62
C ALA A 373 0.13 -6.57 -13.24
N TYR A 374 0.28 -6.99 -11.99
CA TYR A 374 -0.23 -8.24 -11.48
C TYR A 374 -1.23 -8.02 -10.36
N PHE A 375 -2.38 -8.68 -10.44
CA PHE A 375 -3.30 -8.80 -9.35
C PHE A 375 -3.12 -10.20 -8.74
N ASN A 376 -2.44 -10.25 -7.62
CA ASN A 376 -2.11 -11.47 -6.91
C ASN A 376 -3.26 -11.87 -5.99
N VAL A 377 -3.64 -13.15 -5.99
CA VAL A 377 -4.66 -13.71 -5.09
C VAL A 377 -4.11 -14.97 -4.45
N THR A 378 -4.15 -15.04 -3.13
CA THR A 378 -3.70 -16.22 -2.40
C THR A 378 -4.76 -17.31 -2.46
N LEU A 379 -4.41 -18.45 -3.06
CA LEU A 379 -5.26 -19.64 -3.13
C LEU A 379 -5.07 -20.53 -1.88
N PRO A 380 -6.07 -21.38 -1.56
CA PRO A 380 -5.88 -22.42 -0.53
C PRO A 380 -4.71 -23.33 -0.89
N GLU A 381 -3.89 -23.69 0.08
CA GLU A 381 -2.74 -24.56 -0.17
C GLU A 381 -3.19 -25.98 -0.56
N LYS A 382 -2.47 -26.57 -1.50
CA LYS A 382 -2.69 -27.95 -1.91
C LYS A 382 -2.44 -28.89 -0.73
N GLY A 383 -3.42 -29.74 -0.42
CA GLY A 383 -3.33 -30.68 0.69
C GLY A 383 -3.97 -30.22 1.99
N TRP A 384 -4.51 -29.02 2.08
CA TRP A 384 -5.33 -28.64 3.23
C TRP A 384 -6.57 -29.55 3.35
N PRO A 385 -7.00 -29.91 4.58
CA PRO A 385 -8.28 -30.57 4.80
C PRO A 385 -9.44 -29.73 4.24
N ALA A 386 -10.46 -30.38 3.69
CA ALA A 386 -11.61 -29.70 3.08
C ALA A 386 -12.28 -28.69 4.03
N ALA A 387 -12.33 -28.98 5.34
CA ALA A 387 -12.88 -28.05 6.32
C ALA A 387 -12.07 -26.73 6.38
N ARG A 388 -10.74 -26.82 6.34
CA ARG A 388 -9.86 -25.63 6.32
C ARG A 388 -9.97 -24.85 5.01
N VAL A 389 -10.08 -25.58 3.89
CA VAL A 389 -10.32 -24.93 2.58
C VAL A 389 -11.62 -24.14 2.60
N ASN A 390 -12.73 -24.73 3.08
CA ASN A 390 -14.02 -24.05 3.17
C ASN A 390 -13.98 -22.85 4.10
N GLU A 391 -13.31 -22.96 5.25
CA GLU A 391 -13.14 -21.84 6.18
C GLU A 391 -12.33 -20.70 5.55
N TYR A 392 -11.27 -21.02 4.81
CA TYR A 392 -10.49 -20.02 4.08
C TYR A 392 -11.31 -19.36 2.96
N MET A 393 -12.02 -20.16 2.16
CA MET A 393 -12.84 -19.67 1.05
C MET A 393 -14.02 -18.80 1.52
N ALA A 394 -14.47 -18.96 2.75
CA ALA A 394 -15.50 -18.10 3.35
C ALA A 394 -15.12 -16.61 3.37
N ALA A 395 -13.83 -16.29 3.37
CA ALA A 395 -13.34 -14.92 3.25
C ALA A 395 -13.52 -14.33 1.84
N PHE A 396 -13.72 -15.18 0.81
CA PHE A 396 -13.92 -14.78 -0.58
C PHE A 396 -15.38 -14.96 -1.02
N ASN A 397 -16.33 -14.55 -0.19
CA ASN A 397 -17.72 -14.49 -0.58
C ASN A 397 -17.94 -13.47 -1.73
N GLU A 398 -19.07 -13.53 -2.42
CA GLU A 398 -19.33 -12.70 -3.60
C GLU A 398 -19.18 -11.19 -3.32
N GLY A 399 -19.60 -10.73 -2.15
CA GLY A 399 -19.46 -9.33 -1.75
C GLY A 399 -18.00 -8.92 -1.52
N THR A 400 -17.20 -9.78 -0.88
CA THR A 400 -15.78 -9.52 -0.66
C THR A 400 -14.96 -9.64 -1.95
N VAL A 401 -15.32 -10.55 -2.88
CA VAL A 401 -14.68 -10.60 -4.21
C VAL A 401 -14.89 -9.27 -4.96
N ILE A 402 -16.10 -8.70 -4.92
CA ILE A 402 -16.38 -7.39 -5.53
C ILE A 402 -15.63 -6.28 -4.80
N SER A 403 -15.70 -6.23 -3.46
CA SER A 403 -15.02 -5.23 -2.64
C SER A 403 -13.50 -5.24 -2.88
N THR A 404 -12.88 -6.43 -2.89
CA THR A 404 -11.46 -6.60 -3.17
C THR A 404 -11.11 -6.22 -4.62
N SER A 405 -11.96 -6.56 -5.61
CA SER A 405 -11.74 -6.14 -7.01
C SER A 405 -11.78 -4.61 -7.16
N VAL A 406 -12.65 -3.94 -6.41
CA VAL A 406 -12.71 -2.48 -6.36
C VAL A 406 -11.47 -1.91 -5.70
N HIS A 407 -11.05 -2.48 -4.57
CA HIS A 407 -9.88 -2.06 -3.80
C HIS A 407 -8.59 -2.20 -4.61
N GLU A 408 -8.34 -3.40 -5.13
CA GLU A 408 -7.08 -3.70 -5.82
C GLU A 408 -7.06 -3.14 -7.25
N ALA A 409 -8.17 -3.22 -7.98
CA ALA A 409 -8.15 -2.91 -9.40
C ALA A 409 -8.96 -1.65 -9.78
N TYR A 410 -10.30 -1.71 -9.82
CA TYR A 410 -11.13 -0.70 -10.48
C TYR A 410 -12.21 -0.10 -9.56
N PRO A 411 -12.08 1.16 -9.13
CA PRO A 411 -11.05 2.15 -9.46
C PRO A 411 -9.93 2.33 -8.42
N GLY A 412 -9.63 1.29 -7.60
CA GLY A 412 -8.66 1.33 -6.51
C GLY A 412 -7.20 1.48 -6.94
N HIS A 413 -6.33 0.63 -6.38
CA HIS A 413 -4.87 0.73 -6.53
C HIS A 413 -4.41 0.74 -7.98
N TYR A 414 -4.90 -0.15 -8.85
CA TYR A 414 -4.45 -0.20 -10.24
C TYR A 414 -4.71 1.11 -10.97
N VAL A 415 -5.92 1.68 -10.85
CA VAL A 415 -6.23 2.96 -11.50
C VAL A 415 -5.39 4.08 -10.91
N GLN A 416 -5.20 4.13 -9.59
CA GLN A 416 -4.36 5.13 -8.95
C GLN A 416 -2.91 5.07 -9.44
N PHE A 417 -2.32 3.88 -9.53
CA PHE A 417 -0.95 3.72 -10.02
C PHE A 417 -0.83 4.01 -11.52
N LEU A 418 -1.87 3.74 -12.32
CA LEU A 418 -1.89 4.22 -13.71
C LEU A 418 -1.79 5.76 -13.79
N TRP A 419 -2.47 6.48 -12.90
CA TRP A 419 -2.34 7.94 -12.82
C TRP A 419 -0.92 8.39 -12.40
N VAL A 420 -0.28 7.68 -11.47
CA VAL A 420 1.11 7.95 -11.07
C VAL A 420 2.07 7.73 -12.24
N ASN A 421 1.92 6.61 -12.94
CA ASN A 421 2.84 6.22 -14.01
C ASN A 421 2.68 7.07 -15.28
N HIS A 422 1.45 7.46 -15.63
CA HIS A 422 1.17 8.24 -16.83
C HIS A 422 1.03 9.75 -16.57
N GLY A 423 0.90 10.15 -15.30
CA GLY A 423 0.71 11.54 -14.91
C GLY A 423 1.98 12.39 -14.99
N ASN A 424 1.78 13.70 -15.15
CA ASN A 424 2.87 14.68 -15.09
C ASN A 424 3.13 15.09 -13.63
N LEU A 425 3.53 14.12 -12.80
CA LEU A 425 3.88 14.35 -11.40
C LEU A 425 5.36 14.68 -11.25
N SER A 426 5.70 15.44 -10.20
CA SER A 426 7.10 15.64 -9.80
C SER A 426 7.76 14.33 -9.40
N THR A 427 9.10 14.27 -9.45
CA THR A 427 9.86 13.11 -8.95
C THR A 427 9.52 12.82 -7.49
N VAL A 428 9.37 13.84 -6.66
CA VAL A 428 8.94 13.70 -5.26
C VAL A 428 7.64 12.92 -5.18
N ARG A 429 6.58 13.34 -5.89
CA ARG A 429 5.27 12.69 -5.84
C ARG A 429 5.21 11.30 -6.50
N LYS A 430 6.19 10.96 -7.32
CA LYS A 430 6.34 9.62 -7.89
C LYS A 430 7.07 8.66 -6.97
N LEU A 431 7.96 9.17 -6.12
CA LEU A 431 8.86 8.36 -5.28
C LEU A 431 8.43 8.32 -3.81
N THR A 432 7.59 9.25 -3.37
CA THR A 432 7.05 9.28 -2.01
C THR A 432 5.54 9.08 -2.02
N GLY A 433 4.97 8.65 -0.89
CA GLY A 433 3.53 8.47 -0.80
C GLY A 433 3.07 8.28 0.65
N ALA A 434 1.82 8.66 0.91
CA ALA A 434 1.16 8.45 2.19
C ALA A 434 0.13 7.32 2.09
N ASN A 435 0.12 6.41 3.07
CA ASN A 435 -0.82 5.30 3.10
C ASN A 435 -2.27 5.75 3.32
N THR A 436 -2.52 6.87 4.01
CA THR A 436 -3.85 7.50 4.06
C THR A 436 -4.37 7.89 2.69
N ASN A 437 -3.49 8.19 1.73
CA ASN A 437 -3.87 8.42 0.34
C ASN A 437 -4.04 7.10 -0.40
N VAL A 438 -3.04 6.21 -0.39
CA VAL A 438 -3.03 4.99 -1.21
C VAL A 438 -4.10 3.99 -0.73
N GLU A 439 -4.04 3.57 0.52
CA GLU A 439 -4.98 2.62 1.11
C GLU A 439 -6.33 3.28 1.40
N GLY A 440 -6.29 4.54 1.83
CA GLY A 440 -7.51 5.32 2.05
C GLY A 440 -8.32 5.51 0.77
N TRP A 441 -7.69 5.73 -0.39
CA TRP A 441 -8.34 5.77 -1.69
C TRP A 441 -9.02 4.44 -2.03
N ALA A 442 -8.28 3.34 -1.94
CA ALA A 442 -8.81 2.02 -2.25
C ALA A 442 -10.00 1.67 -1.35
N HIS A 443 -9.89 1.91 -0.04
CA HIS A 443 -10.99 1.70 0.91
C HIS A 443 -12.17 2.66 0.71
N TYR A 444 -11.92 3.91 0.32
CA TYR A 444 -12.96 4.85 -0.09
C TYR A 444 -13.72 4.33 -1.31
N CYS A 445 -13.03 3.78 -2.30
CA CYS A 445 -13.63 3.25 -3.52
C CYS A 445 -14.59 2.09 -3.25
N GLU A 446 -14.29 1.20 -2.29
CA GLU A 446 -15.17 0.10 -1.91
C GLU A 446 -16.58 0.59 -1.57
N GLN A 447 -16.68 1.57 -0.70
CA GLN A 447 -17.95 2.18 -0.30
C GLN A 447 -18.54 3.03 -1.42
N MET A 448 -17.74 3.89 -2.04
CA MET A 448 -18.17 4.86 -3.05
C MET A 448 -18.82 4.17 -4.26
N MET A 449 -18.27 3.08 -4.77
CA MET A 449 -18.82 2.36 -5.91
C MET A 449 -20.22 1.83 -5.62
N LEU A 450 -20.46 1.30 -4.42
CA LEU A 450 -21.78 0.83 -4.01
C LEU A 450 -22.75 1.99 -3.75
N ASP A 451 -22.28 3.10 -3.19
CA ASP A 451 -23.09 4.31 -2.99
C ASP A 451 -23.52 4.97 -4.31
N GLU A 452 -22.70 4.86 -5.37
CA GLU A 452 -23.04 5.31 -6.72
C GLU A 452 -23.90 4.28 -7.51
N GLY A 453 -24.19 3.09 -6.91
CA GLY A 453 -25.16 2.12 -7.40
C GLY A 453 -24.58 0.90 -8.11
N TYR A 454 -23.30 0.56 -7.91
CA TYR A 454 -22.72 -0.65 -8.53
C TYR A 454 -23.39 -1.95 -8.06
N ASN A 455 -23.98 -1.97 -6.86
CA ASN A 455 -24.71 -3.13 -6.34
C ASN A 455 -26.21 -3.16 -6.71
N GLN A 456 -26.68 -2.35 -7.66
CA GLN A 456 -28.09 -2.40 -8.09
C GLN A 456 -28.37 -3.67 -8.91
N PRO A 457 -29.59 -4.24 -8.85
CA PRO A 457 -30.00 -5.34 -9.70
C PRO A 457 -29.75 -5.04 -11.20
N GLY A 458 -29.04 -5.95 -11.86
CA GLY A 458 -28.59 -5.79 -13.24
C GLY A 458 -27.32 -4.95 -13.42
N VAL A 459 -26.77 -4.42 -12.33
CA VAL A 459 -25.50 -3.67 -12.30
C VAL A 459 -24.64 -4.19 -11.14
N GLY A 460 -23.93 -5.27 -11.35
CA GLY A 460 -23.12 -5.92 -10.31
C GLY A 460 -23.91 -6.92 -9.43
N ALA A 461 -25.19 -6.70 -9.15
CA ALA A 461 -26.05 -7.63 -8.42
C ALA A 461 -27.07 -8.32 -9.35
N LYS A 462 -27.48 -9.54 -9.01
CA LYS A 462 -28.50 -10.32 -9.74
C LYS A 462 -29.91 -9.84 -9.40
N ASP A 463 -30.15 -9.62 -8.13
CA ASP A 463 -31.43 -9.19 -7.57
C ASP A 463 -31.21 -8.33 -6.31
N GLU A 464 -32.29 -7.90 -5.63
CA GLU A 464 -32.21 -7.07 -4.43
C GLU A 464 -31.54 -7.78 -3.25
N ARG A 465 -31.78 -9.09 -3.09
CA ARG A 465 -31.13 -9.86 -2.03
C ARG A 465 -29.63 -9.93 -2.24
N ASP A 466 -29.21 -10.17 -3.46
CA ASP A 466 -27.80 -10.17 -3.86
C ASP A 466 -27.15 -8.79 -3.65
N ALA A 467 -27.89 -7.72 -3.98
CA ALA A 467 -27.46 -6.35 -3.69
C ALA A 467 -27.14 -6.10 -2.20
N HIS A 468 -27.99 -6.65 -1.31
CA HIS A 468 -27.75 -6.56 0.14
C HIS A 468 -26.57 -7.44 0.59
N LEU A 469 -26.39 -8.64 0.02
CA LEU A 469 -25.25 -9.50 0.32
C LEU A 469 -23.93 -8.87 -0.11
N ILE A 470 -23.88 -8.22 -1.28
CA ILE A 470 -22.69 -7.46 -1.73
C ILE A 470 -22.37 -6.32 -0.75
N ARG A 471 -23.39 -5.57 -0.31
CA ARG A 471 -23.18 -4.52 0.70
C ARG A 471 -22.68 -5.07 2.04
N LEU A 472 -23.16 -6.23 2.48
CA LEU A 472 -22.67 -6.87 3.71
C LEU A 472 -21.20 -7.30 3.59
N GLY A 473 -20.77 -7.81 2.43
CA GLY A 473 -19.36 -8.12 2.20
C GLY A 473 -18.47 -6.88 2.30
N GLN A 474 -18.88 -5.78 1.65
CA GLN A 474 -18.14 -4.51 1.75
C GLN A 474 -18.13 -3.97 3.21
N LEU A 475 -19.24 -4.09 3.95
CA LEU A 475 -19.30 -3.67 5.35
C LEU A 475 -18.42 -4.57 6.25
N GLN A 476 -18.30 -5.87 5.95
CA GLN A 476 -17.39 -6.77 6.66
C GLN A 476 -15.93 -6.32 6.48
N ASP A 477 -15.56 -5.93 5.27
CA ASP A 477 -14.25 -5.36 4.96
C ASP A 477 -14.03 -4.01 5.66
N ALA A 478 -15.06 -3.15 5.75
CA ALA A 478 -14.98 -1.90 6.48
C ALA A 478 -14.78 -2.12 7.99
N LEU A 479 -15.51 -3.06 8.59
CA LEU A 479 -15.40 -3.40 10.00
C LEU A 479 -14.01 -3.99 10.35
N LEU A 480 -13.38 -4.72 9.43
CA LEU A 480 -11.99 -5.17 9.56
C LEU A 480 -11.04 -3.96 9.72
N ARG A 481 -11.17 -2.96 8.81
CA ARG A 481 -10.32 -1.76 8.82
C ARG A 481 -10.60 -0.86 10.01
N ASP A 482 -11.84 -0.79 10.49
CA ASP A 482 -12.20 -0.08 11.73
C ASP A 482 -11.57 -0.76 12.95
N ALA A 483 -11.56 -2.10 12.98
CA ALA A 483 -10.88 -2.84 14.02
C ALA A 483 -9.36 -2.60 13.99
N ARG A 484 -8.72 -2.60 12.81
CA ARG A 484 -7.31 -2.19 12.65
C ARG A 484 -7.05 -0.81 13.23
N PHE A 485 -7.94 0.15 12.98
CA PHE A 485 -7.81 1.52 13.49
C PHE A 485 -7.70 1.55 15.01
N ILE A 486 -8.61 0.87 15.69
CA ILE A 486 -8.70 0.87 17.16
C ILE A 486 -7.60 0.01 17.78
N VAL A 487 -7.40 -1.21 17.25
CA VAL A 487 -6.41 -2.17 17.74
C VAL A 487 -4.99 -1.60 17.59
N GLY A 488 -4.66 -0.99 16.45
CA GLY A 488 -3.33 -0.39 16.22
C GLY A 488 -2.97 0.64 17.29
N ILE A 489 -3.86 1.60 17.54
CA ILE A 489 -3.62 2.60 18.58
C ILE A 489 -3.53 1.94 19.96
N ARG A 490 -4.52 1.11 20.34
CA ARG A 490 -4.58 0.56 21.70
C ARG A 490 -3.45 -0.43 21.99
N MET A 491 -3.06 -1.23 21.01
CA MET A 491 -2.02 -2.24 21.17
C MET A 491 -0.64 -1.59 21.34
N HIS A 492 -0.37 -0.50 20.63
CA HIS A 492 0.94 0.18 20.66
C HIS A 492 1.06 1.28 21.71
N THR A 493 -0.06 1.84 22.19
CA THR A 493 -0.04 3.02 23.07
C THR A 493 -0.73 2.81 24.41
N GLN A 494 -1.41 1.66 24.59
CA GLN A 494 -2.14 1.27 25.78
C GLN A 494 -1.81 -0.18 26.14
N ASP A 495 -2.58 -0.78 27.06
CA ASP A 495 -2.31 -2.12 27.58
C ASP A 495 -3.08 -3.25 26.85
N MET A 496 -3.52 -3.04 25.60
CA MET A 496 -4.21 -4.09 24.87
C MET A 496 -3.25 -5.25 24.57
N THR A 497 -3.62 -6.45 25.01
CA THR A 497 -2.86 -7.67 24.75
C THR A 497 -3.21 -8.24 23.37
N LEU A 498 -2.35 -9.15 22.82
CA LEU A 498 -2.63 -9.83 21.54
C LEU A 498 -3.97 -10.56 21.57
N HIS A 499 -4.26 -11.29 22.65
CA HIS A 499 -5.53 -12.01 22.80
C HIS A 499 -6.75 -11.07 22.82
N GLN A 500 -6.63 -9.93 23.50
CA GLN A 500 -7.69 -8.90 23.46
C GLN A 500 -7.86 -8.27 22.08
N ALA A 501 -6.78 -8.13 21.32
CA ALA A 501 -6.82 -7.67 19.93
C ALA A 501 -7.54 -8.68 19.03
N GLU A 502 -7.19 -9.96 19.11
CA GLU A 502 -7.90 -11.04 18.41
C GLU A 502 -9.39 -11.06 18.74
N ASP A 503 -9.74 -10.97 20.04
CA ASP A 503 -11.14 -10.92 20.47
C ASP A 503 -11.86 -9.68 19.93
N PHE A 504 -11.17 -8.55 19.83
CA PHE A 504 -11.74 -7.34 19.25
C PHE A 504 -12.05 -7.50 17.74
N PHE A 505 -11.14 -8.09 16.98
CA PHE A 505 -11.39 -8.40 15.58
C PHE A 505 -12.59 -9.34 15.40
N VAL A 506 -12.72 -10.36 16.25
CA VAL A 506 -13.83 -11.32 16.17
C VAL A 506 -15.17 -10.69 16.56
N ASN A 507 -15.22 -10.00 17.70
CA ASN A 507 -16.47 -9.56 18.30
C ASN A 507 -16.96 -8.22 17.72
N GLU A 508 -16.05 -7.28 17.50
CA GLU A 508 -16.36 -5.93 17.01
C GLU A 508 -16.14 -5.80 15.49
N GLY A 509 -15.08 -6.43 14.98
CA GLY A 509 -14.75 -6.42 13.55
C GLY A 509 -15.49 -7.48 12.71
N TYR A 510 -16.28 -8.36 13.35
CA TYR A 510 -17.02 -9.46 12.71
C TYR A 510 -16.15 -10.39 11.86
N GLN A 511 -14.90 -10.61 12.28
CA GLN A 511 -13.94 -11.46 11.58
C GLN A 511 -13.94 -12.90 12.12
N SER A 512 -13.51 -13.85 11.29
CA SER A 512 -13.23 -15.20 11.75
C SER A 512 -11.95 -15.21 12.64
N ARG A 513 -11.83 -16.21 13.53
CA ARG A 513 -10.65 -16.33 14.41
C ARG A 513 -9.33 -16.40 13.63
N PRO A 514 -9.19 -17.19 12.55
CA PRO A 514 -7.95 -17.22 11.76
C PRO A 514 -7.58 -15.85 11.17
N ILE A 515 -8.55 -15.06 10.68
CA ILE A 515 -8.30 -13.70 10.20
C ILE A 515 -7.85 -12.79 11.35
N ALA A 516 -8.53 -12.87 12.49
CA ALA A 516 -8.17 -12.09 13.69
C ALA A 516 -6.73 -12.35 14.16
N GLU A 517 -6.26 -13.59 14.10
CA GLU A 517 -4.89 -13.98 14.44
C GLU A 517 -3.87 -13.35 13.48
N VAL A 518 -4.11 -13.43 12.17
CA VAL A 518 -3.26 -12.81 11.13
C VAL A 518 -3.21 -11.30 11.30
N GLU A 519 -4.37 -10.66 11.47
CA GLU A 519 -4.48 -9.21 11.63
C GLU A 519 -3.80 -8.69 12.90
N THR A 520 -3.91 -9.44 13.99
CA THR A 520 -3.23 -9.11 15.25
C THR A 520 -1.71 -9.22 15.09
N LYS A 521 -1.21 -10.29 14.45
CA LYS A 521 0.22 -10.44 14.15
C LYS A 521 0.72 -9.28 13.29
N ARG A 522 0.02 -8.97 12.19
CA ARG A 522 0.34 -7.84 11.32
C ARG A 522 0.44 -6.54 12.11
N GLY A 523 -0.56 -6.24 12.93
CA GLY A 523 -0.61 -5.02 13.73
C GLY A 523 0.55 -4.85 14.72
N THR A 524 1.31 -5.91 15.06
CA THR A 524 2.49 -5.76 15.91
C THR A 524 3.66 -5.08 15.19
N SER A 525 3.79 -5.26 13.88
CA SER A 525 4.87 -4.68 13.04
C SER A 525 4.41 -3.53 12.15
N ASP A 526 3.10 -3.37 11.96
CA ASP A 526 2.46 -2.27 11.23
C ASP A 526 1.59 -1.44 12.19
N PRO A 527 2.20 -0.61 13.07
CA PRO A 527 1.49 0.06 14.16
C PRO A 527 0.43 1.04 13.67
N THR A 528 0.64 1.66 12.52
CA THR A 528 -0.22 2.71 11.96
C THR A 528 -1.17 2.23 10.88
N TYR A 529 -1.50 0.93 10.83
CA TYR A 529 -2.46 0.36 9.83
C TYR A 529 -3.91 0.88 10.00
N LEU A 530 -4.11 1.87 10.84
CA LEU A 530 -5.31 2.71 10.90
C LEU A 530 -5.49 3.57 9.64
N TYR A 531 -4.47 3.75 8.81
CA TYR A 531 -4.49 4.62 7.65
C TYR A 531 -5.59 4.28 6.63
N TYR A 532 -6.09 3.06 6.56
CA TYR A 532 -7.21 2.66 5.70
C TYR A 532 -8.47 3.50 5.99
N THR A 533 -9.05 3.33 7.18
CA THR A 533 -10.25 4.07 7.60
C THR A 533 -9.96 5.56 7.76
N LEU A 534 -8.79 5.93 8.30
CA LEU A 534 -8.39 7.33 8.43
C LEU A 534 -8.41 8.04 7.08
N GLY A 535 -7.74 7.49 6.09
CA GLY A 535 -7.69 8.05 4.73
C GLY A 535 -9.06 8.10 4.06
N LYS A 536 -9.85 7.03 4.16
CA LYS A 536 -11.26 7.02 3.69
C LYS A 536 -12.05 8.21 4.25
N LEU A 537 -11.97 8.42 5.56
CA LEU A 537 -12.71 9.50 6.23
C LEU A 537 -12.22 10.89 5.79
N GLN A 538 -10.91 11.07 5.61
CA GLN A 538 -10.33 12.30 5.10
C GLN A 538 -10.77 12.59 3.66
N ILE A 539 -10.80 11.57 2.79
CA ILE A 539 -11.27 11.71 1.40
C ILE A 539 -12.78 12.02 1.35
N LEU A 540 -13.59 11.34 2.16
CA LEU A 540 -15.03 11.62 2.27
C LEU A 540 -15.29 13.07 2.73
N LYS A 541 -14.52 13.56 3.70
CA LYS A 541 -14.60 14.94 4.15
C LYS A 541 -14.19 15.91 3.05
N LEU A 542 -13.07 15.67 2.38
CA LEU A 542 -12.59 16.50 1.27
C LEU A 542 -13.64 16.58 0.15
N ARG A 543 -14.21 15.44 -0.25
CA ARG A 543 -15.30 15.35 -1.24
C ARG A 543 -16.51 16.19 -0.81
N SER A 544 -16.91 16.06 0.47
CA SER A 544 -18.05 16.82 1.03
C SER A 544 -17.79 18.32 1.04
N ASP A 545 -16.60 18.75 1.46
CA ASP A 545 -16.26 20.16 1.55
C ASP A 545 -16.15 20.80 0.16
N LEU A 546 -15.54 20.09 -0.81
CA LEU A 546 -15.48 20.54 -2.19
C LEU A 546 -16.87 20.63 -2.84
N ARG A 547 -17.74 19.64 -2.59
CA ARG A 547 -19.15 19.66 -3.04
C ARG A 547 -19.91 20.87 -2.49
N LYS A 548 -19.67 21.23 -1.22
CA LYS A 548 -20.27 22.45 -0.62
C LYS A 548 -19.73 23.71 -1.28
N LYS A 549 -18.42 23.76 -1.57
CA LYS A 549 -17.76 24.90 -2.21
C LYS A 549 -18.24 25.12 -3.65
N GLU A 550 -18.33 24.06 -4.44
CA GLU A 550 -18.67 24.12 -5.86
C GLU A 550 -20.19 24.09 -6.14
N GLY A 551 -21.00 23.63 -5.19
CA GLY A 551 -22.45 23.56 -5.33
C GLY A 551 -22.89 22.75 -6.55
N ALA A 552 -23.71 23.36 -7.42
CA ALA A 552 -24.24 22.70 -8.63
C ALA A 552 -23.18 22.39 -9.70
N SER A 553 -22.00 22.96 -9.62
CA SER A 553 -20.89 22.69 -10.56
C SER A 553 -20.02 21.50 -10.16
N PHE A 554 -20.25 20.89 -8.99
CA PHE A 554 -19.51 19.73 -8.53
C PHE A 554 -19.68 18.54 -9.48
N SER A 555 -18.55 17.94 -9.86
CA SER A 555 -18.49 16.70 -10.64
C SER A 555 -17.65 15.66 -9.89
N LEU A 556 -18.19 14.45 -9.75
CA LEU A 556 -17.48 13.36 -9.09
C LEU A 556 -16.23 12.95 -9.87
N GLU A 557 -16.34 12.81 -11.19
CA GLU A 557 -15.21 12.50 -12.09
C GLU A 557 -14.11 13.56 -11.97
N LYS A 558 -14.49 14.86 -12.02
CA LYS A 558 -13.52 15.94 -11.86
C LYS A 558 -12.83 15.90 -10.49
N PHE A 559 -13.57 15.66 -9.42
CA PHE A 559 -13.01 15.52 -8.08
C PHE A 559 -11.97 14.41 -8.02
N HIS A 560 -12.30 13.22 -8.52
CA HIS A 560 -11.39 12.09 -8.52
C HIS A 560 -10.17 12.31 -9.41
N ASP A 561 -10.36 12.87 -10.61
CA ASP A 561 -9.26 13.19 -11.51
C ASP A 561 -8.32 14.24 -10.91
N ASP A 562 -8.86 15.27 -10.27
CA ASP A 562 -8.06 16.30 -9.60
C ASP A 562 -7.32 15.75 -8.37
N PHE A 563 -7.93 14.81 -7.64
CA PHE A 563 -7.30 14.05 -6.56
C PHE A 563 -6.10 13.25 -7.09
N MET A 564 -6.29 12.48 -8.16
CA MET A 564 -5.23 11.67 -8.79
C MET A 564 -4.07 12.51 -9.32
N ARG A 565 -4.34 13.72 -9.82
CA ARG A 565 -3.30 14.67 -10.29
C ARG A 565 -2.37 15.15 -9.17
N GLN A 566 -2.74 14.95 -7.91
CA GLN A 566 -1.85 15.27 -6.78
C GLN A 566 -0.85 14.12 -6.48
N GLY A 567 -1.00 12.96 -7.11
CA GLY A 567 -0.24 11.75 -6.78
C GLY A 567 -0.59 11.20 -5.40
N PRO A 568 0.18 10.26 -4.86
CA PRO A 568 -0.07 9.64 -3.56
C PRO A 568 0.36 10.52 -2.37
N ALA A 569 0.27 11.85 -2.51
CA ALA A 569 0.65 12.81 -1.48
C ALA A 569 -0.26 12.70 -0.24
N PRO A 570 0.21 13.07 0.97
CA PRO A 570 -0.62 13.16 2.16
C PRO A 570 -1.91 13.94 1.90
N ILE A 571 -3.02 13.51 2.51
CA ILE A 571 -4.35 14.11 2.26
C ILE A 571 -4.39 15.60 2.63
N LYS A 572 -3.58 16.06 3.57
CA LYS A 572 -3.40 17.48 3.87
C LYS A 572 -2.97 18.26 2.61
N ILE A 573 -1.95 17.79 1.93
CA ILE A 573 -1.42 18.41 0.69
C ILE A 573 -2.47 18.39 -0.43
N VAL A 574 -3.17 17.27 -0.60
CA VAL A 574 -4.25 17.15 -1.59
C VAL A 574 -5.37 18.14 -1.27
N ARG A 575 -5.74 18.28 0.00
CA ARG A 575 -6.78 19.19 0.46
C ARG A 575 -6.40 20.66 0.18
N GLU A 576 -5.20 21.06 0.52
CA GLU A 576 -4.68 22.41 0.22
C GLU A 576 -4.70 22.70 -1.27
N ALA A 577 -4.30 21.73 -2.11
CA ALA A 577 -4.31 21.89 -3.55
C ALA A 577 -5.73 22.07 -4.13
N LEU A 578 -6.75 21.36 -3.63
CA LEU A 578 -8.10 21.37 -4.18
C LEU A 578 -8.98 22.47 -3.57
N LEU A 579 -8.83 22.73 -2.28
CA LEU A 579 -9.63 23.73 -1.56
C LEU A 579 -8.95 25.09 -1.50
N GLY A 580 -7.62 25.16 -1.57
CA GLY A 580 -6.85 26.41 -1.43
C GLY A 580 -6.77 26.90 0.02
N ASP A 581 -7.00 26.02 1.00
CA ASP A 581 -6.91 26.32 2.43
C ASP A 581 -6.33 25.16 3.21
N ASP A 582 -5.87 25.42 4.44
CA ASP A 582 -5.28 24.48 5.39
C ASP A 582 -6.30 23.96 6.43
N SER A 583 -7.60 24.00 6.10
CA SER A 583 -8.64 23.55 7.01
C SER A 583 -8.47 22.07 7.41
N PRO A 584 -8.99 21.66 8.61
CA PRO A 584 -8.79 20.30 9.13
C PRO A 584 -9.21 19.20 8.16
N THR A 585 -8.42 18.12 8.08
CA THR A 585 -8.67 16.95 7.22
C THR A 585 -9.72 16.00 7.78
N LEU A 586 -10.06 16.12 9.10
CA LEU A 586 -11.05 15.33 9.82
C LEU A 586 -12.08 16.21 10.54
#